data_6ed027bb834c3e1740f45e15632adb65
#
_entry.id   6ed027bb834c3e1740f45e15632adb65
#
_cell.length_a   1.000
_cell.length_b   1.000
_cell.length_c   1.000
_cell.angle_alpha   90.00
_cell.angle_beta   90.00
_cell.angle_gamma   90.00
#
_symmetry.space_group_name_H-M   'P 1'
#
loop_
_entity.id
_entity.type
_entity.pdbx_description
1 polymer ?
#
loop_
_entity_poly.entity_id
_entity_poly.type
_entity_poly.pdbx_seq_one_letter_code
_entity_poly.pdbx_strand_id
1 'polypeptide(L)'
;MRYADIVLPLAQPLYTFAVAEGVTLCEGMAVAVPFGRSKIYTGIVWRLHDRRPDFKTVKTVSRALYGTPLLDERQRRFWEWVADYYMCSLGEVMRVALPSLMKPSGDTEEEFAEDEFRPRTECYVALARELHDEGRLHEVFEKLGRRAPKQYEALLEIASAGDETRISTGEVARRLLRADYAVLHALERKKYIVCT
;
A
#
# COMPACT_ATOMS: atom_id res chain seq x y z
N MET A 1 -27.87 10.78 -19.31
CA MET A 1 -26.70 11.00 -18.45
C MET A 1 -26.88 10.11 -17.21
N ARG A 2 -25.98 9.20 -16.95
CA ARG A 2 -26.05 8.25 -15.82
C ARG A 2 -25.37 8.82 -14.60
N TYR A 3 -25.84 8.41 -13.43
CA TYR A 3 -25.27 8.77 -12.14
C TYR A 3 -24.95 7.51 -11.34
N ALA A 4 -23.97 7.62 -10.46
CA ALA A 4 -23.54 6.56 -9.57
C ALA A 4 -23.54 7.08 -8.12
N ASP A 5 -24.23 6.39 -7.24
CA ASP A 5 -24.05 6.54 -5.81
C ASP A 5 -22.84 5.72 -5.39
N ILE A 6 -21.87 6.36 -4.77
CA ILE A 6 -20.55 5.81 -4.48
C ILE A 6 -20.28 5.86 -2.98
N VAL A 7 -19.83 4.74 -2.42
CA VAL A 7 -19.28 4.67 -1.07
C VAL A 7 -17.84 5.14 -1.10
N LEU A 8 -17.52 6.13 -0.27
CA LEU A 8 -16.14 6.57 -0.02
C LEU A 8 -15.71 6.17 1.40
N PRO A 9 -14.42 6.01 1.68
CA PRO A 9 -13.92 5.65 3.02
C PRO A 9 -14.04 6.80 4.03
N LEU A 10 -15.21 7.42 4.09
CA LEU A 10 -15.56 8.57 4.91
C LEU A 10 -16.80 8.25 5.75
N ALA A 11 -16.89 8.84 6.96
CA ALA A 11 -18.04 8.69 7.86
C ALA A 11 -19.25 9.52 7.35
N GLN A 12 -19.69 9.29 6.13
CA GLN A 12 -20.75 10.03 5.45
C GLN A 12 -21.62 9.07 4.63
N PRO A 13 -22.86 9.43 4.30
CA PRO A 13 -23.69 8.67 3.39
C PRO A 13 -23.07 8.62 1.98
N LEU A 14 -23.75 7.91 1.08
CA LEU A 14 -23.35 7.80 -0.33
C LEU A 14 -23.20 9.16 -1.00
N TYR A 15 -22.20 9.26 -1.87
CA TYR A 15 -21.98 10.44 -2.71
C TYR A 15 -22.38 10.15 -4.14
N THR A 16 -23.14 11.06 -4.76
CA THR A 16 -23.57 10.90 -6.16
C THR A 16 -22.60 11.59 -7.10
N PHE A 17 -22.13 10.86 -8.11
CA PHE A 17 -21.26 11.34 -9.19
C PHE A 17 -21.91 11.10 -10.55
N ALA A 18 -21.57 11.94 -11.52
CA ALA A 18 -21.93 11.72 -12.90
C ALA A 18 -21.03 10.64 -13.53
N VAL A 19 -21.58 9.83 -14.42
CA VAL A 19 -20.83 8.86 -15.20
C VAL A 19 -20.63 9.43 -16.60
N ALA A 20 -19.38 9.56 -17.05
CA ALA A 20 -19.05 10.06 -18.38
C ALA A 20 -19.59 9.14 -19.49
N GLU A 21 -19.90 9.70 -20.66
CA GLU A 21 -20.26 8.92 -21.84
C GLU A 21 -19.11 7.99 -22.23
N GLY A 22 -19.42 6.74 -22.54
CA GLY A 22 -18.44 5.72 -22.91
C GLY A 22 -17.82 4.97 -21.72
N VAL A 23 -18.06 5.40 -20.47
CA VAL A 23 -17.60 4.68 -19.28
C VAL A 23 -18.65 3.65 -18.88
N THR A 24 -18.26 2.38 -18.92
CA THR A 24 -19.12 1.27 -18.47
C THR A 24 -18.83 0.97 -17.01
N LEU A 25 -19.80 1.22 -16.15
CA LEU A 25 -19.73 0.88 -14.72
C LEU A 25 -20.83 -0.11 -14.38
N CYS A 26 -20.54 -0.96 -13.39
CA CYS A 26 -21.53 -1.77 -12.71
C CYS A 26 -21.36 -1.66 -11.19
N GLU A 27 -22.40 -2.06 -10.46
CA GLU A 27 -22.38 -2.06 -8.99
C GLU A 27 -21.30 -2.99 -8.46
N GLY A 28 -20.61 -2.53 -7.40
CA GLY A 28 -19.47 -3.23 -6.81
C GLY A 28 -18.11 -2.88 -7.44
N MET A 29 -18.07 -2.17 -8.56
CA MET A 29 -16.80 -1.71 -9.16
C MET A 29 -16.12 -0.65 -8.30
N ALA A 30 -14.79 -0.73 -8.21
CA ALA A 30 -13.97 0.32 -7.64
C ALA A 30 -13.68 1.41 -8.68
N VAL A 31 -13.81 2.67 -8.27
CA VAL A 31 -13.62 3.85 -9.12
C VAL A 31 -12.79 4.91 -8.43
N ALA A 32 -12.05 5.68 -9.22
CA ALA A 32 -11.41 6.90 -8.76
C ALA A 32 -12.39 8.08 -8.88
N VAL A 33 -12.55 8.84 -7.81
CA VAL A 33 -13.44 10.01 -7.80
C VAL A 33 -12.75 11.22 -7.18
N PRO A 34 -12.93 12.41 -7.79
CA PRO A 34 -12.38 13.65 -7.25
C PRO A 34 -13.23 14.12 -6.06
N PHE A 35 -12.59 14.42 -4.93
CA PHE A 35 -13.24 14.86 -3.71
C PHE A 35 -12.61 16.14 -3.15
N GLY A 36 -13.42 17.07 -2.65
CA GLY A 36 -12.90 18.34 -2.18
C GLY A 36 -12.26 19.16 -3.29
N ARG A 37 -11.13 19.81 -3.02
CA ARG A 37 -10.42 20.67 -3.99
C ARG A 37 -9.41 19.93 -4.86
N SER A 38 -8.66 18.99 -4.27
CA SER A 38 -7.54 18.32 -4.97
C SER A 38 -7.48 16.82 -4.73
N LYS A 39 -8.22 16.28 -3.76
CA LYS A 39 -8.10 14.87 -3.39
C LYS A 39 -8.84 13.95 -4.35
N ILE A 40 -8.24 12.79 -4.60
CA ILE A 40 -8.85 11.68 -5.30
C ILE A 40 -8.97 10.52 -4.32
N TYR A 41 -10.14 9.92 -4.26
CA TYR A 41 -10.41 8.74 -3.44
C TYR A 41 -10.82 7.55 -4.29
N THR A 42 -10.47 6.37 -3.82
CA THR A 42 -11.13 5.14 -4.25
C THR A 42 -12.52 5.11 -3.65
N GLY A 43 -13.52 4.89 -4.49
CA GLY A 43 -14.89 4.64 -4.10
C GLY A 43 -15.41 3.33 -4.68
N ILE A 44 -16.47 2.79 -4.09
CA ILE A 44 -17.19 1.62 -4.62
C ILE A 44 -18.53 2.08 -5.15
N VAL A 45 -18.83 1.74 -6.41
CA VAL A 45 -20.14 1.97 -7.03
C VAL A 45 -21.18 1.14 -6.29
N TRP A 46 -22.08 1.82 -5.59
CA TRP A 46 -23.12 1.16 -4.78
C TRP A 46 -24.41 0.97 -5.56
N ARG A 47 -24.81 2.01 -6.31
CA ARG A 47 -26.01 2.03 -7.11
C ARG A 47 -25.81 2.85 -8.36
N LEU A 48 -26.40 2.42 -9.47
CA LEU A 48 -26.46 3.18 -10.72
C LEU A 48 -27.90 3.63 -10.97
N HIS A 49 -28.07 4.89 -11.40
CA HIS A 49 -29.40 5.46 -11.67
C HIS A 49 -29.34 6.61 -12.68
N ASP A 50 -30.49 6.99 -13.22
CA ASP A 50 -30.61 8.10 -14.20
C ASP A 50 -31.19 9.37 -13.56
N ARG A 51 -31.48 9.35 -12.25
CA ARG A 51 -32.05 10.48 -11.52
C ARG A 51 -30.95 11.52 -11.26
N ARG A 52 -31.14 12.72 -11.83
CA ARG A 52 -30.24 13.84 -11.58
C ARG A 52 -30.38 14.30 -10.12
N PRO A 53 -29.29 14.47 -9.38
CA PRO A 53 -29.32 15.02 -8.02
C PRO A 53 -29.58 16.53 -8.07
N ASP A 54 -30.17 17.07 -6.99
CA ASP A 54 -30.52 18.49 -6.84
C ASP A 54 -29.30 19.40 -6.47
N PHE A 55 -28.10 19.02 -6.91
CA PHE A 55 -26.90 19.81 -6.70
C PHE A 55 -26.57 20.67 -7.91
N LYS A 56 -26.11 21.92 -7.67
CA LYS A 56 -25.68 22.83 -8.75
C LYS A 56 -24.54 22.22 -9.59
N THR A 57 -23.63 21.50 -8.97
CA THR A 57 -22.48 20.88 -9.63
C THR A 57 -22.33 19.46 -9.15
N VAL A 58 -22.31 18.50 -10.08
CA VAL A 58 -22.05 17.10 -9.82
C VAL A 58 -20.70 16.77 -10.45
N LYS A 59 -19.78 16.27 -9.65
CA LYS A 59 -18.48 15.83 -10.14
C LYS A 59 -18.62 14.52 -10.89
N THR A 60 -17.72 14.29 -11.83
CA THR A 60 -17.71 13.09 -12.66
C THR A 60 -16.73 12.05 -12.10
N VAL A 61 -17.06 10.79 -12.23
CA VAL A 61 -16.12 9.68 -11.94
C VAL A 61 -14.92 9.83 -12.86
N SER A 62 -13.71 9.85 -12.32
CA SER A 62 -12.49 9.99 -13.13
C SER A 62 -12.25 8.75 -13.98
N ARG A 63 -12.24 7.56 -13.36
CA ARG A 63 -12.06 6.27 -14.06
C ARG A 63 -12.49 5.08 -13.21
N ALA A 64 -12.76 3.95 -13.86
CA ALA A 64 -12.83 2.65 -13.19
C ALA A 64 -11.40 2.18 -12.85
N LEU A 65 -11.22 1.58 -11.68
CA LEU A 65 -9.89 1.11 -11.24
C LEU A 65 -9.60 -0.32 -11.70
N TYR A 66 -10.62 -1.16 -11.74
CA TYR A 66 -10.48 -2.56 -12.15
C TYR A 66 -11.52 -2.86 -13.22
N GLY A 67 -11.21 -3.79 -14.12
CA GLY A 67 -12.10 -4.21 -15.18
C GLY A 67 -13.30 -5.06 -14.71
N THR A 68 -13.29 -5.49 -13.45
CA THR A 68 -14.31 -6.31 -12.82
C THR A 68 -14.78 -5.71 -11.50
N PRO A 69 -16.01 -6.04 -11.03
CA PRO A 69 -16.46 -5.65 -9.70
C PRO A 69 -15.51 -6.16 -8.61
N LEU A 70 -15.14 -5.27 -7.68
CA LEU A 70 -14.35 -5.61 -6.50
C LEU A 70 -15.22 -6.29 -5.44
N LEU A 71 -16.50 -5.92 -5.37
CA LEU A 71 -17.48 -6.51 -4.47
C LEU A 71 -18.63 -7.11 -5.28
N ASP A 72 -18.99 -8.34 -4.96
CA ASP A 72 -20.21 -8.96 -5.44
C ASP A 72 -21.46 -8.48 -4.67
N GLU A 73 -22.64 -8.92 -5.10
CA GLU A 73 -23.90 -8.55 -4.44
C GLU A 73 -24.00 -9.06 -2.98
N ARG A 74 -23.46 -10.25 -2.68
CA ARG A 74 -23.49 -10.83 -1.34
C ARG A 74 -22.61 -10.03 -0.39
N GLN A 75 -21.43 -9.62 -0.85
CA GLN A 75 -20.51 -8.79 -0.08
C GLN A 75 -21.11 -7.41 0.18
N ARG A 76 -21.79 -6.78 -0.80
CA ARG A 76 -22.48 -5.50 -0.61
C ARG A 76 -23.60 -5.62 0.44
N ARG A 77 -24.44 -6.65 0.34
CA ARG A 77 -25.49 -6.93 1.36
C ARG A 77 -24.89 -7.18 2.75
N PHE A 78 -23.75 -7.86 2.82
CA PHE A 78 -23.05 -8.05 4.08
C PHE A 78 -22.57 -6.73 4.68
N TRP A 79 -22.05 -5.81 3.85
CA TRP A 79 -21.65 -4.49 4.32
C TRP A 79 -22.85 -3.66 4.81
N GLU A 80 -23.98 -3.73 4.12
CA GLU A 80 -25.22 -3.10 4.57
C GLU A 80 -25.65 -3.64 5.93
N TRP A 81 -25.62 -4.95 6.10
CA TRP A 81 -25.93 -5.58 7.38
C TRP A 81 -24.96 -5.14 8.50
N VAL A 82 -23.66 -5.09 8.22
CA VAL A 82 -22.65 -4.61 9.19
C VAL A 82 -22.91 -3.16 9.57
N ALA A 83 -23.18 -2.30 8.58
CA ALA A 83 -23.46 -0.88 8.81
C ALA A 83 -24.70 -0.68 9.69
N ASP A 84 -25.77 -1.42 9.41
CA ASP A 84 -27.01 -1.38 10.18
C ASP A 84 -26.84 -1.93 11.61
N TYR A 85 -26.18 -3.10 11.74
CA TYR A 85 -25.95 -3.74 13.04
C TYR A 85 -25.08 -2.90 13.98
N TYR A 86 -24.01 -2.30 13.47
CA TYR A 86 -23.10 -1.45 14.25
C TYR A 86 -23.48 0.03 14.24
N MET A 87 -24.59 0.40 13.60
CA MET A 87 -25.06 1.80 13.48
C MET A 87 -23.94 2.73 12.95
N CYS A 88 -23.20 2.29 11.95
CA CYS A 88 -22.13 3.04 11.31
C CYS A 88 -22.41 3.24 9.80
N SER A 89 -21.66 4.14 9.16
CA SER A 89 -21.80 4.37 7.72
C SER A 89 -21.14 3.27 6.90
N LEU A 90 -21.60 3.07 5.65
CA LEU A 90 -20.94 2.18 4.68
C LEU A 90 -19.49 2.59 4.42
N GLY A 91 -19.16 3.89 4.51
CA GLY A 91 -17.79 4.37 4.36
C GLY A 91 -16.88 3.92 5.50
N GLU A 92 -17.39 3.83 6.73
CA GLU A 92 -16.65 3.28 7.86
C GLU A 92 -16.45 1.76 7.70
N VAL A 93 -17.48 1.05 7.23
CA VAL A 93 -17.33 -0.37 6.87
C VAL A 93 -16.26 -0.54 5.80
N MET A 94 -16.27 0.26 4.72
CA MET A 94 -15.27 0.24 3.66
C MET A 94 -13.84 0.45 4.21
N ARG A 95 -13.67 1.37 5.17
CA ARG A 95 -12.36 1.64 5.78
C ARG A 95 -11.72 0.42 6.41
N VAL A 96 -12.54 -0.42 7.05
CA VAL A 96 -12.10 -1.62 7.75
C VAL A 96 -12.03 -2.83 6.82
N ALA A 97 -13.05 -3.00 5.97
CA ALA A 97 -13.21 -4.18 5.13
C ALA A 97 -12.20 -4.24 3.97
N LEU A 98 -11.82 -3.09 3.40
CA LEU A 98 -10.83 -3.06 2.33
C LEU A 98 -9.42 -2.79 2.86
N PRO A 99 -8.42 -3.59 2.44
CA PRO A 99 -7.00 -3.29 2.67
C PRO A 99 -6.62 -1.91 2.11
N SER A 100 -5.64 -1.26 2.71
CA SER A 100 -5.19 0.08 2.27
C SER A 100 -4.75 0.11 0.82
N LEU A 101 -4.13 -0.97 0.35
CA LEU A 101 -3.67 -1.11 -1.04
C LEU A 101 -4.81 -1.19 -2.07
N MET A 102 -6.00 -1.61 -1.66
CA MET A 102 -7.18 -1.68 -2.53
C MET A 102 -7.99 -0.37 -2.52
N LYS A 103 -7.60 0.60 -1.73
CA LYS A 103 -8.22 1.93 -1.65
C LYS A 103 -7.17 3.04 -1.67
N PRO A 104 -6.34 3.13 -2.74
CA PRO A 104 -5.42 4.23 -2.88
C PRO A 104 -6.15 5.57 -2.79
N SER A 105 -5.46 6.57 -2.29
CA SER A 105 -5.90 7.96 -2.28
C SER A 105 -4.69 8.84 -2.50
N GLY A 106 -4.84 9.92 -3.24
CA GLY A 106 -3.74 10.83 -3.56
C GLY A 106 -4.22 12.25 -3.78
N ASP A 107 -3.30 13.20 -3.83
CA ASP A 107 -3.57 14.59 -4.16
C ASP A 107 -3.42 14.86 -5.67
N THR A 108 -2.87 13.91 -6.44
CA THR A 108 -2.71 13.98 -7.90
C THR A 108 -3.15 12.66 -8.56
N GLU A 109 -3.46 12.71 -9.87
CA GLU A 109 -3.77 11.51 -10.65
C GLU A 109 -2.55 10.60 -10.81
N GLU A 110 -1.34 11.15 -10.75
CA GLU A 110 -0.08 10.41 -10.83
C GLU A 110 0.17 9.56 -9.57
N GLU A 111 -0.17 10.09 -8.38
CA GLU A 111 -0.12 9.33 -7.11
C GLU A 111 -1.18 8.22 -7.07
N PHE A 112 -2.20 8.35 -7.90
CA PHE A 112 -3.32 7.41 -7.99
C PHE A 112 -3.11 6.38 -9.13
N ALA A 113 -1.90 6.21 -9.65
CA ALA A 113 -1.64 5.31 -10.76
C ALA A 113 -1.89 3.84 -10.37
N GLU A 114 -2.66 3.16 -11.22
CA GLU A 114 -3.10 1.76 -11.04
C GLU A 114 -1.93 0.76 -11.00
N ASP A 115 -0.81 1.10 -11.62
CA ASP A 115 0.34 0.23 -11.80
C ASP A 115 1.29 0.17 -10.60
N GLU A 116 1.01 0.91 -9.53
CA GLU A 116 1.86 0.94 -8.34
C GLU A 116 1.36 0.10 -7.16
N PHE A 117 0.64 -0.98 -7.42
CA PHE A 117 0.57 -2.05 -6.44
C PHE A 117 1.98 -2.64 -6.29
N ARG A 118 2.79 -2.01 -5.49
CA ARG A 118 4.02 -2.61 -4.99
C ARG A 118 3.66 -3.36 -3.71
N PRO A 119 3.60 -4.70 -3.74
CA PRO A 119 3.48 -5.45 -2.50
C PRO A 119 4.60 -4.95 -1.58
N ARG A 120 4.32 -4.82 -0.28
CA ARG A 120 5.39 -4.62 0.69
C ARG A 120 6.33 -5.81 0.57
N THR A 121 7.40 -5.65 -0.19
CA THR A 121 8.48 -6.62 -0.23
C THR A 121 9.27 -6.46 1.06
N GLU A 122 9.31 -7.51 1.84
CA GLU A 122 10.28 -7.61 2.92
C GLU A 122 11.64 -7.90 2.28
N CYS A 123 12.57 -6.99 2.44
CA CYS A 123 13.92 -7.15 1.92
C CYS A 123 14.71 -7.99 2.92
N TYR A 124 15.29 -9.07 2.45
CA TYR A 124 16.14 -9.94 3.24
C TYR A 124 17.62 -9.69 2.92
N VAL A 125 18.45 -9.77 3.93
CA VAL A 125 19.90 -9.60 3.80
C VAL A 125 20.60 -10.88 4.22
N ALA A 126 21.67 -11.20 3.51
CA ALA A 126 22.59 -12.28 3.85
C ALA A 126 24.02 -11.83 3.63
N LEU A 127 24.98 -12.51 4.23
CA LEU A 127 26.38 -12.30 3.94
C LEU A 127 26.69 -12.58 2.46
N ALA A 128 27.56 -11.79 1.86
CA ALA A 128 28.08 -12.07 0.55
C ALA A 128 28.90 -13.38 0.57
N ARG A 129 28.79 -14.18 -0.50
CA ARG A 129 29.48 -15.48 -0.60
C ARG A 129 30.97 -15.43 -0.25
N GLU A 130 31.61 -14.33 -0.58
CA GLU A 130 33.03 -14.11 -0.33
C GLU A 130 33.39 -13.98 1.15
N LEU A 131 32.40 -13.66 2.01
CA LEU A 131 32.55 -13.49 3.44
C LEU A 131 32.16 -14.73 4.24
N HIS A 132 31.86 -15.84 3.59
CA HIS A 132 31.70 -17.15 4.24
C HIS A 132 33.06 -17.75 4.61
N ASP A 133 34.16 -17.21 4.08
CA ASP A 133 35.51 -17.52 4.54
C ASP A 133 35.82 -16.74 5.83
N GLU A 134 36.13 -17.47 6.92
CA GLU A 134 36.36 -16.86 8.24
C GLU A 134 37.52 -15.86 8.23
N GLY A 135 38.56 -16.12 7.45
CA GLY A 135 39.71 -15.23 7.35
C GLY A 135 39.33 -13.87 6.70
N ARG A 136 38.57 -13.91 5.62
CA ARG A 136 38.08 -12.69 4.96
C ARG A 136 37.06 -11.93 5.80
N LEU A 137 36.20 -12.64 6.49
CA LEU A 137 35.23 -12.03 7.40
C LEU A 137 35.93 -11.28 8.53
N HIS A 138 36.98 -11.91 9.12
CA HIS A 138 37.78 -11.30 10.17
C HIS A 138 38.49 -10.03 9.70
N GLU A 139 39.11 -10.03 8.51
CA GLU A 139 39.73 -8.84 7.93
C GLU A 139 38.73 -7.67 7.74
N VAL A 140 37.49 -7.99 7.30
CA VAL A 140 36.46 -6.98 7.14
C VAL A 140 36.01 -6.42 8.49
N PHE A 141 35.89 -7.26 9.51
CA PHE A 141 35.55 -6.80 10.85
C PHE A 141 36.63 -5.90 11.45
N GLU A 142 37.91 -6.25 11.31
CA GLU A 142 39.00 -5.39 11.76
C GLU A 142 38.99 -4.02 11.06
N LYS A 143 38.72 -4.02 9.74
CA LYS A 143 38.67 -2.81 8.94
C LYS A 143 37.49 -1.92 9.30
N LEU A 144 36.31 -2.52 9.57
CA LEU A 144 35.09 -1.79 9.92
C LEU A 144 35.12 -1.28 11.35
N GLY A 145 35.61 -2.08 12.31
CA GLY A 145 35.67 -1.73 13.73
C GLY A 145 36.38 -0.43 13.99
N ARG A 146 37.46 -0.16 13.22
CA ARG A 146 38.27 1.08 13.36
C ARG A 146 37.62 2.31 12.64
N ARG A 147 36.83 2.12 11.59
CA ARG A 147 36.41 3.21 10.70
C ARG A 147 34.91 3.43 10.64
N ALA A 148 34.10 2.42 10.91
CA ALA A 148 32.67 2.46 10.71
C ALA A 148 31.93 1.55 11.73
N PRO A 149 31.88 1.92 13.02
CA PRO A 149 31.32 1.07 14.07
C PRO A 149 29.87 0.64 13.81
N LYS A 150 29.06 1.51 13.24
CA LYS A 150 27.65 1.17 12.88
C LYS A 150 27.57 0.06 11.83
N GLN A 151 28.48 0.07 10.83
CA GLN A 151 28.55 -0.98 9.83
C GLN A 151 29.09 -2.29 10.38
N TYR A 152 30.01 -2.20 11.35
CA TYR A 152 30.49 -3.35 12.09
C TYR A 152 29.37 -4.04 12.87
N GLU A 153 28.60 -3.29 13.64
CA GLU A 153 27.45 -3.81 14.41
C GLU A 153 26.42 -4.48 13.48
N ALA A 154 26.06 -3.83 12.37
CA ALA A 154 25.11 -4.38 11.42
C ALA A 154 25.61 -5.66 10.74
N LEU A 155 26.88 -5.70 10.35
CA LEU A 155 27.48 -6.89 9.76
C LEU A 155 27.59 -8.03 10.77
N LEU A 156 27.85 -7.73 12.05
CA LEU A 156 27.89 -8.72 13.12
C LEU A 156 26.51 -9.38 13.33
N GLU A 157 25.45 -8.58 13.35
CA GLU A 157 24.08 -9.11 13.46
C GLU A 157 23.72 -10.01 12.28
N ILE A 158 24.11 -9.63 11.07
CA ILE A 158 23.84 -10.43 9.87
C ILE A 158 24.67 -11.72 9.91
N ALA A 159 25.95 -11.66 10.31
CA ALA A 159 26.81 -12.82 10.43
C ALA A 159 26.32 -13.78 11.52
N SER A 160 25.80 -13.26 12.63
CA SER A 160 25.28 -14.08 13.74
C SER A 160 24.01 -14.85 13.40
N ALA A 161 23.29 -14.44 12.34
CA ALA A 161 22.09 -15.15 11.88
C ALA A 161 22.40 -16.51 11.21
N GLY A 162 23.67 -16.76 10.86
CA GLY A 162 24.14 -17.99 10.23
C GLY A 162 24.00 -18.01 8.71
N ASP A 163 24.79 -18.87 8.07
CA ASP A 163 24.94 -18.94 6.61
C ASP A 163 23.66 -19.31 5.83
N GLU A 164 22.75 -20.03 6.47
CA GLU A 164 21.51 -20.48 5.84
C GLU A 164 20.31 -19.58 6.17
N THR A 165 20.47 -18.62 7.07
CA THR A 165 19.35 -17.82 7.57
C THR A 165 19.41 -16.43 6.99
N ARG A 166 18.44 -16.14 6.09
CA ARG A 166 18.20 -14.77 5.62
C ARG A 166 17.50 -14.00 6.74
N ILE A 167 18.07 -12.88 7.14
CA ILE A 167 17.45 -12.01 8.12
C ILE A 167 16.77 -10.82 7.41
N SER A 168 15.55 -10.47 7.83
CA SER A 168 14.88 -9.31 7.22
C SER A 168 15.57 -8.00 7.64
N THR A 169 15.60 -7.02 6.72
CA THR A 169 16.15 -5.68 7.04
C THR A 169 15.47 -5.04 8.23
N GLY A 170 14.17 -5.31 8.40
CA GLY A 170 13.39 -4.84 9.54
C GLY A 170 13.82 -5.48 10.86
N GLU A 171 14.22 -6.75 10.85
CA GLU A 171 14.72 -7.45 12.02
C GLU A 171 16.11 -6.93 12.42
N VAL A 172 17.01 -6.73 11.45
CA VAL A 172 18.32 -6.11 11.70
C VAL A 172 18.15 -4.72 12.31
N ALA A 173 17.27 -3.90 11.73
CA ALA A 173 16.99 -2.56 12.25
C ALA A 173 16.44 -2.60 13.69
N ARG A 174 15.59 -3.58 14.01
CA ARG A 174 15.01 -3.77 15.34
C ARG A 174 16.08 -4.18 16.35
N ARG A 175 16.95 -5.13 16.01
CA ARG A 175 18.04 -5.60 16.89
C ARG A 175 19.05 -4.49 17.18
N LEU A 176 19.35 -3.66 16.21
CA LEU A 176 20.24 -2.51 16.36
C LEU A 176 19.56 -1.31 17.05
N LEU A 177 18.25 -1.39 17.38
CA LEU A 177 17.44 -0.28 17.88
C LEU A 177 17.52 0.98 17.00
N ARG A 178 17.73 0.81 15.69
CA ARG A 178 17.93 1.88 14.71
C ARG A 178 17.30 1.52 13.39
N ALA A 179 16.47 2.42 12.87
CA ALA A 179 15.91 2.32 11.53
C ALA A 179 16.84 2.95 10.46
N ASP A 180 18.14 2.65 10.53
CA ASP A 180 19.14 3.28 9.64
C ASP A 180 19.48 2.36 8.45
N TYR A 181 18.57 2.32 7.47
CA TYR A 181 18.76 1.58 6.21
C TYR A 181 20.00 2.06 5.41
N ALA A 182 20.49 3.27 5.65
CA ALA A 182 21.69 3.79 4.99
C ALA A 182 22.95 2.95 5.31
N VAL A 183 23.00 2.35 6.51
CA VAL A 183 24.08 1.44 6.91
C VAL A 183 24.06 0.16 6.08
N LEU A 184 22.87 -0.43 5.84
CA LEU A 184 22.71 -1.63 5.03
C LEU A 184 23.07 -1.36 3.57
N HIS A 185 22.60 -0.26 2.99
CA HIS A 185 23.00 0.15 1.63
C HIS A 185 24.51 0.42 1.49
N ALA A 186 25.17 0.91 2.56
CA ALA A 186 26.61 1.09 2.53
C ALA A 186 27.38 -0.25 2.55
N LEU A 187 26.88 -1.25 3.26
CA LEU A 187 27.43 -2.60 3.28
C LEU A 187 27.20 -3.32 1.94
N GLU A 188 26.04 -3.16 1.35
CA GLU A 188 25.70 -3.70 0.03
C GLU A 188 26.59 -3.12 -1.07
N ARG A 189 26.79 -1.79 -1.09
CA ARG A 189 27.73 -1.13 -2.02
C ARG A 189 29.16 -1.63 -1.91
N LYS A 190 29.57 -2.05 -0.70
CA LYS A 190 30.89 -2.66 -0.47
C LYS A 190 30.91 -4.14 -0.80
N LYS A 191 29.79 -4.71 -1.24
CA LYS A 191 29.60 -6.15 -1.51
C LYS A 191 29.88 -7.04 -0.30
N TYR A 192 29.57 -6.57 0.89
CA TYR A 192 29.68 -7.36 2.12
C TYR A 192 28.39 -8.11 2.42
N ILE A 193 27.25 -7.60 1.94
CA ILE A 193 25.95 -8.24 2.05
C ILE A 193 25.26 -8.26 0.68
N VAL A 194 24.28 -9.13 0.55
CA VAL A 194 23.38 -9.23 -0.60
C VAL A 194 21.96 -9.00 -0.12
N CYS A 195 21.24 -8.08 -0.76
CA CYS A 195 19.81 -7.87 -0.55
C CYS A 195 19.01 -8.66 -1.58
N THR A 196 17.97 -9.38 -1.14
CA THR A 196 17.05 -10.17 -2.00
C THR A 196 15.60 -9.93 -1.60
#